data_c89ff7a0c1d71a2d01b5c33f0838d9d3
#
_entry.id   c89ff7a0c1d71a2d01b5c33f0838d9d3
#
_cell.length_a   1.000
_cell.length_b   1.000
_cell.length_c   1.000
_cell.angle_alpha   90.00
_cell.angle_beta   90.00
_cell.angle_gamma   90.00
#
_symmetry.space_group_name_H-M   'P 1'
#
loop_
_entity.id
_entity.type
_entity.pdbx_description
1 polymer ?
#
loop_
_entity_poly.entity_id
_entity_poly.type
_entity_poly.pdbx_seq_one_letter_code
_entity_poly.pdbx_strand_id
1 'polypeptide(L)'
;QKHISGFVRTGEFQTDKYIKKSDGPEEWTPQFVYHGFRYVEAEGLPEELPGPCIMGLVMHTSFERTGHFECSDDTLMTIQRLCHWSSISNCQGVPTDCPHREKNAWTGRRGYRARSAPAEL
;
A
#
# COMPACT_ATOMS: atom_id res chain seq x y z
N GLN A 1 -2.28 -9.29 -24.39
CA GLN A 1 -2.77 -8.20 -23.52
C GLN A 1 -2.63 -6.89 -24.28
N LYS A 2 -3.74 -6.18 -24.47
CA LYS A 2 -3.73 -4.86 -25.11
C LYS A 2 -3.00 -3.87 -24.21
N HIS A 3 -2.02 -3.16 -24.74
CA HIS A 3 -1.38 -2.04 -24.09
C HIS A 3 -2.43 -1.00 -23.66
N ILE A 4 -2.73 -0.99 -22.40
CA ILE A 4 -3.50 0.07 -21.78
C ILE A 4 -2.51 1.15 -21.41
N SER A 5 -2.34 2.14 -22.23
CA SER A 5 -1.50 3.35 -22.12
C SER A 5 -0.17 3.21 -21.34
N GLY A 6 0.86 3.92 -21.71
CA GLY A 6 2.17 3.90 -21.05
C GLY A 6 2.20 4.33 -19.57
N PHE A 7 1.04 4.59 -18.98
CA PHE A 7 0.86 4.94 -17.56
C PHE A 7 0.50 3.74 -16.68
N VAL A 8 0.12 2.60 -17.25
CA VAL A 8 -0.17 1.38 -16.50
C VAL A 8 1.04 0.48 -16.54
N ARG A 9 1.60 0.17 -15.37
CA ARG A 9 2.70 -0.77 -15.27
C ARG A 9 2.25 -2.17 -15.65
N THR A 10 3.05 -2.83 -16.47
CA THR A 10 2.83 -4.21 -16.91
C THR A 10 4.05 -5.05 -16.54
N GLY A 11 3.85 -6.37 -16.40
CA GLY A 11 4.92 -7.30 -16.03
C GLY A 11 5.06 -7.51 -14.52
N GLU A 12 6.25 -7.88 -14.09
CA GLU A 12 6.56 -8.27 -12.69
C GLU A 12 6.84 -7.05 -11.78
N PHE A 13 6.05 -6.01 -11.84
CA PHE A 13 6.27 -4.77 -11.09
C PHE A 13 5.97 -4.87 -9.58
N GLN A 14 5.37 -5.97 -9.14
CA GLN A 14 5.11 -6.30 -7.74
C GLN A 14 6.05 -7.41 -7.24
N THR A 15 7.16 -7.64 -7.92
CA THR A 15 8.14 -8.66 -7.57
C THR A 15 9.43 -8.00 -7.13
N ASP A 16 9.87 -8.32 -5.93
CA ASP A 16 11.16 -7.94 -5.41
C ASP A 16 12.08 -9.14 -5.42
N LYS A 17 13.35 -8.92 -5.72
CA LYS A 17 14.38 -9.95 -5.71
C LYS A 17 15.50 -9.55 -4.78
N TYR A 18 15.81 -10.41 -3.83
CA TYR A 18 16.93 -10.24 -2.91
C TYR A 18 17.93 -11.36 -3.06
N ILE A 19 19.20 -11.02 -3.20
CA ILE A 19 20.30 -11.97 -3.26
C ILE A 19 21.13 -11.79 -2.00
N LYS A 20 21.13 -12.83 -1.17
CA LYS A 20 21.91 -12.83 0.06
C LYS A 20 23.41 -12.70 -0.23
N LYS A 21 24.09 -11.99 0.63
CA LYS A 21 25.56 -11.81 0.60
C LYS A 21 26.29 -12.93 1.30
N SER A 22 25.69 -13.52 2.33
CA SER A 22 26.33 -14.48 3.23
C SER A 22 25.36 -15.59 3.64
N ASP A 23 25.87 -16.63 4.27
CA ASP A 23 25.06 -17.71 4.83
C ASP A 23 24.40 -17.34 6.16
N GLY A 24 24.79 -16.21 6.76
CA GLY A 24 24.26 -15.74 8.03
C GLY A 24 22.88 -15.08 7.89
N PRO A 25 22.26 -14.70 9.01
CA PRO A 25 21.02 -13.94 8.99
C PRO A 25 21.25 -12.54 8.42
N GLU A 26 20.35 -12.09 7.54
CA GLU A 26 20.36 -10.78 6.94
C GLU A 26 18.95 -10.18 7.01
N GLU A 27 18.89 -8.86 7.20
CA GLU A 27 17.65 -8.09 7.14
C GLU A 27 17.64 -7.23 5.89
N TRP A 28 16.52 -7.23 5.18
CA TRP A 28 16.38 -6.47 3.97
C TRP A 28 14.98 -5.86 3.84
N THR A 29 14.92 -4.63 3.38
CA THR A 29 13.68 -3.93 3.06
C THR A 29 13.83 -3.27 1.70
N PRO A 30 12.85 -3.42 0.79
CA PRO A 30 12.85 -2.72 -0.48
C PRO A 30 12.93 -1.20 -0.28
N GLN A 31 13.76 -0.52 -1.07
CA GLN A 31 13.91 0.93 -1.02
C GLN A 31 13.30 1.58 -2.25
N PHE A 32 12.69 2.76 -2.07
CA PHE A 32 12.09 3.55 -3.14
C PHE A 32 10.96 2.84 -3.91
N VAL A 33 10.37 1.82 -3.30
CA VAL A 33 9.25 1.07 -3.86
C VAL A 33 8.25 0.76 -2.76
N TYR A 34 6.97 0.68 -3.11
CA TYR A 34 5.90 0.19 -2.26
C TYR A 34 4.95 -0.66 -3.08
N HIS A 35 4.23 -1.56 -2.44
CA HIS A 35 3.33 -2.49 -3.07
C HIS A 35 1.94 -2.43 -2.44
N GLY A 36 0.91 -2.66 -3.25
CA GLY A 36 -0.43 -2.90 -2.75
C GLY A 36 -0.77 -4.37 -2.95
N PHE A 37 -1.00 -5.11 -1.86
CA PHE A 37 -1.20 -6.56 -1.91
C PHE A 37 -2.14 -7.06 -0.82
N ARG A 38 -2.65 -8.25 -0.99
CA ARG A 38 -3.37 -9.03 0.04
C ARG A 38 -2.62 -10.28 0.44
N TYR A 39 -1.80 -10.80 -0.45
CA TYR A 39 -1.03 -12.02 -0.28
C TYR A 39 0.40 -11.78 -0.70
N VAL A 40 1.31 -12.48 -0.08
CA VAL A 40 2.73 -12.51 -0.41
C VAL A 40 3.11 -13.94 -0.74
N GLU A 41 3.72 -14.14 -1.89
CA GLU A 41 4.36 -15.39 -2.26
C GLU A 41 5.87 -15.19 -2.16
N ALA A 42 6.55 -16.11 -1.51
CA ALA A 42 7.99 -16.05 -1.35
C ALA A 42 8.65 -17.35 -1.80
N GLU A 43 9.61 -17.22 -2.68
CA GLU A 43 10.37 -18.34 -3.23
C GLU A 43 11.81 -18.33 -2.72
N GLY A 44 12.43 -19.51 -2.68
CA GLY A 44 13.85 -19.65 -2.30
C GLY A 44 14.09 -19.50 -0.80
N LEU A 45 13.06 -19.61 0.03
CA LEU A 45 13.23 -19.66 1.47
C LEU A 45 13.62 -21.09 1.93
N PRO A 46 14.38 -21.22 3.03
CA PRO A 46 14.63 -22.52 3.66
C PRO A 46 13.32 -23.20 4.09
N GLU A 47 13.27 -24.52 4.08
CA GLU A 47 12.11 -25.28 4.52
C GLU A 47 11.76 -25.04 6.00
N GLU A 48 12.78 -24.87 6.84
CA GLU A 48 12.63 -24.51 8.24
C GLU A 48 13.08 -23.07 8.46
N LEU A 49 12.11 -22.24 8.85
CA LEU A 49 12.37 -20.84 9.22
C LEU A 49 12.33 -20.72 10.75
N PRO A 50 13.30 -20.02 11.34
CA PRO A 50 13.40 -19.88 12.80
C PRO A 50 12.29 -18.99 13.40
N GLY A 51 11.35 -18.53 12.59
CA GLY A 51 10.25 -17.67 13.00
C GLY A 51 9.69 -16.88 11.82
N PRO A 52 8.85 -15.87 12.08
CA PRO A 52 8.31 -15.02 11.02
C PRO A 52 9.44 -14.26 10.32
N CYS A 53 9.72 -14.62 9.07
CA CYS A 53 10.80 -14.04 8.27
C CYS A 53 10.31 -12.96 7.29
N ILE A 54 9.00 -12.79 7.15
CA ILE A 54 8.40 -11.77 6.29
C ILE A 54 7.48 -10.90 7.15
N MET A 55 7.70 -9.59 7.08
CA MET A 55 6.92 -8.60 7.79
C MET A 55 6.35 -7.60 6.80
N GLY A 56 5.04 -7.34 6.87
CA GLY A 56 4.39 -6.27 6.13
C GLY A 56 4.56 -4.94 6.85
N LEU A 57 5.15 -3.96 6.18
CA LEU A 57 5.28 -2.60 6.69
C LEU A 57 4.20 -1.72 6.07
N VAL A 58 3.38 -1.10 6.91
CA VAL A 58 2.41 -0.10 6.46
C VAL A 58 3.16 1.21 6.25
N MET A 59 3.12 1.70 5.01
CA MET A 59 3.79 2.93 4.62
C MET A 59 2.79 3.90 3.98
N HIS A 60 2.72 5.10 4.49
CA HIS A 60 1.90 6.19 3.95
C HIS A 60 2.44 7.53 4.41
N THR A 61 1.97 8.62 3.78
CA THR A 61 2.23 9.97 4.29
C THR A 61 1.68 10.10 5.71
N SER A 62 2.47 10.65 6.60
CA SER A 62 2.03 10.91 7.98
C SER A 62 0.95 11.98 7.99
N PHE A 63 -0.18 11.66 8.58
CA PHE A 63 -1.28 12.58 8.82
C PHE A 63 -1.63 12.62 10.29
N GLU A 64 -1.96 13.80 10.78
CA GLU A 64 -2.55 13.96 12.09
C GLU A 64 -4.05 13.69 11.99
N ARG A 65 -4.57 12.89 12.90
CA ARG A 65 -6.00 12.63 12.98
C ARG A 65 -6.68 13.82 13.66
N THR A 66 -7.48 14.55 12.92
CA THR A 66 -8.14 15.78 13.37
C THR A 66 -9.63 15.61 13.73
N GLY A 67 -10.20 14.43 13.46
CA GLY A 67 -11.61 14.14 13.71
C GLY A 67 -11.86 12.72 14.16
N HIS A 68 -13.06 12.48 14.66
CA HIS A 68 -13.56 11.19 15.08
C HIS A 68 -15.00 11.02 14.62
N PHE A 69 -15.32 9.86 14.06
CA PHE A 69 -16.66 9.47 13.69
C PHE A 69 -17.03 8.15 14.36
N GLU A 70 -18.18 8.14 15.01
CA GLU A 70 -18.72 6.94 15.63
C GLU A 70 -20.25 6.95 15.53
N CYS A 71 -20.84 5.81 15.26
CA CYS A 71 -22.29 5.63 15.26
C CYS A 71 -22.63 4.17 15.62
N SER A 72 -23.90 3.92 15.89
CA SER A 72 -24.43 2.60 16.26
C SER A 72 -24.68 1.67 15.05
N ASP A 73 -24.47 2.15 13.82
CA ASP A 73 -24.69 1.36 12.60
C ASP A 73 -23.35 0.73 12.16
N ASP A 74 -23.25 -0.59 12.25
CA ASP A 74 -22.05 -1.35 11.88
C ASP A 74 -21.69 -1.21 10.40
N THR A 75 -22.67 -1.01 9.52
CA THR A 75 -22.44 -0.83 8.10
C THR A 75 -21.74 0.50 7.83
N LEU A 76 -22.23 1.58 8.45
CA LEU A 76 -21.61 2.89 8.35
C LEU A 76 -20.19 2.88 8.94
N MET A 77 -20.00 2.26 10.09
CA MET A 77 -18.67 2.10 10.69
C MET A 77 -17.72 1.30 9.80
N THR A 78 -18.22 0.29 9.11
CA THR A 78 -17.42 -0.49 8.16
C THR A 78 -17.05 0.35 6.93
N ILE A 79 -17.99 1.09 6.37
CA ILE A 79 -17.74 2.00 5.24
C ILE A 79 -16.69 3.04 5.63
N GLN A 80 -16.83 3.66 6.79
CA GLN A 80 -15.88 4.65 7.31
C GLN A 80 -14.47 4.06 7.40
N ARG A 81 -14.32 2.87 7.96
CA ARG A 81 -13.03 2.17 8.07
C ARG A 81 -12.43 1.85 6.69
N LEU A 82 -13.24 1.41 5.75
CA LEU A 82 -12.79 1.13 4.38
C LEU A 82 -12.35 2.40 3.66
N CYS A 83 -13.09 3.48 3.81
CA CYS A 83 -12.72 4.78 3.24
C CYS A 83 -11.41 5.31 3.82
N HIS A 84 -11.23 5.19 5.13
CA HIS A 84 -10.00 5.56 5.81
C HIS A 84 -8.79 4.77 5.27
N TRP A 85 -8.87 3.45 5.27
CA TRP A 85 -7.80 2.61 4.74
C TRP A 85 -7.52 2.85 3.25
N SER A 86 -8.55 3.07 2.45
CA SER A 86 -8.40 3.43 1.05
C SER A 86 -7.66 4.75 0.87
N SER A 87 -7.94 5.72 1.72
CA SER A 87 -7.30 7.04 1.66
C SER A 87 -5.82 6.97 2.02
N ILE A 88 -5.46 6.36 3.14
CA ILE A 88 -4.07 6.26 3.58
C ILE A 88 -3.24 5.36 2.66
N SER A 89 -3.79 4.25 2.18
CA SER A 89 -3.09 3.34 1.25
C SER A 89 -2.72 3.99 -0.09
N ASN A 90 -3.43 5.05 -0.45
CA ASN A 90 -3.23 5.78 -1.69
C ASN A 90 -2.55 7.14 -1.48
N CYS A 91 -1.86 7.32 -0.36
CA CYS A 91 -1.19 8.57 -0.06
C CYS A 91 0.28 8.34 0.30
N GLN A 92 1.14 8.44 -0.71
CA GLN A 92 2.59 8.26 -0.65
C GLN A 92 3.29 9.53 -1.14
N GLY A 93 3.27 10.57 -0.31
CA GLY A 93 3.72 11.90 -0.68
C GLY A 93 2.71 12.68 -1.52
N VAL A 94 2.03 12.01 -2.44
CA VAL A 94 0.93 12.53 -3.25
C VAL A 94 -0.23 11.53 -3.28
N PRO A 95 -1.49 11.99 -3.39
CA PRO A 95 -2.61 11.09 -3.58
C PRO A 95 -2.50 10.36 -4.93
N THR A 96 -2.57 9.05 -4.91
CA THR A 96 -2.56 8.19 -6.10
C THR A 96 -3.91 7.53 -6.31
N ASP A 97 -4.11 6.94 -7.48
CA ASP A 97 -5.34 6.23 -7.81
C ASP A 97 -5.37 4.82 -7.20
N CYS A 98 -4.23 4.14 -7.16
CA CYS A 98 -4.11 2.80 -6.58
C CYS A 98 -2.66 2.51 -6.15
N PRO A 99 -2.46 1.74 -5.06
CA PRO A 99 -1.12 1.44 -4.55
C PRO A 99 -0.44 0.28 -5.29
N HIS A 100 -1.19 -0.50 -6.07
CA HIS A 100 -0.73 -1.76 -6.64
C HIS A 100 -0.47 -1.72 -8.15
N ARG A 101 -0.91 -0.69 -8.86
CA ARG A 101 -0.90 -0.68 -10.31
C ARG A 101 -0.27 0.58 -10.91
N GLU A 102 -1.07 1.62 -11.06
CA GLU A 102 -0.65 2.83 -11.77
C GLU A 102 0.26 3.70 -10.91
N LYS A 103 -0.10 3.87 -9.64
CA LYS A 103 0.62 4.72 -8.67
C LYS A 103 0.80 6.16 -9.14
N ASN A 104 -0.09 6.63 -10.02
CA ASN A 104 -0.05 7.96 -10.61
C ASN A 104 -0.88 8.96 -9.81
N ALA A 105 -0.35 10.15 -9.68
CA ALA A 105 -1.07 11.28 -9.10
C ALA A 105 -1.99 11.91 -10.16
N TRP A 106 -3.31 11.93 -9.88
CA TRP A 106 -4.30 12.52 -10.75
C TRP A 106 -4.88 13.80 -10.13
N THR A 107 -4.74 14.91 -10.81
CA THR A 107 -5.18 16.22 -10.30
C THR A 107 -6.69 16.30 -10.07
N GLY A 108 -7.50 15.67 -10.91
CA GLY A 108 -8.96 15.60 -10.74
C GLY A 108 -9.37 14.86 -9.46
N ARG A 109 -8.65 13.82 -9.07
CA ARG A 109 -8.89 13.07 -7.83
C ARG A 109 -8.42 13.82 -6.57
N ARG A 110 -7.44 14.73 -6.69
CA ARG A 110 -7.02 15.59 -5.58
C ARG A 110 -8.19 16.43 -5.05
N GLY A 111 -8.96 17.04 -5.93
CA GLY A 111 -10.11 17.85 -5.53
C GLY A 111 -11.22 17.03 -4.86
N TYR A 112 -11.42 15.81 -5.30
CA TYR A 112 -12.42 14.90 -4.74
C TYR A 112 -11.99 14.37 -3.36
N ARG A 113 -10.72 14.00 -3.20
CA ARG A 113 -10.18 13.52 -1.91
C ARG A 113 -10.02 14.61 -0.88
N ALA A 114 -9.65 15.82 -1.29
CA ALA A 114 -9.59 16.96 -0.38
C ALA A 114 -10.96 17.35 0.19
N ARG A 115 -12.05 17.04 -0.53
CA ARG A 115 -13.43 17.26 -0.06
C ARG A 115 -14.01 16.07 0.69
N SER A 116 -13.55 14.86 0.39
CA SER A 116 -14.00 13.62 1.00
C SER A 116 -13.02 13.06 2.02
N ALA A 117 -11.82 13.61 2.13
CA ALA A 117 -10.97 13.45 3.30
C ALA A 117 -11.51 14.43 4.35
N PRO A 118 -12.49 14.03 5.12
CA PRO A 118 -12.95 14.85 6.21
C PRO A 118 -11.80 15.01 7.18
N ALA A 119 -11.92 15.90 8.06
CA ALA A 119 -11.13 16.10 9.25
C ALA A 119 -10.73 14.81 10.03
N GLU A 120 -10.64 13.66 9.35
CA GLU A 120 -10.45 12.33 9.93
C GLU A 120 -9.19 11.59 9.47
N LEU A 121 -8.31 12.26 8.77
CA LEU A 121 -6.96 11.76 8.54
C LEU A 121 -6.00 12.29 9.59
#